data_ac5cd7344eab2354dc04f74b830d6016
#
_entry.id   ac5cd7344eab2354dc04f74b830d6016
#
_cell.length_a   1.000
_cell.length_b   1.000
_cell.length_c   1.000
_cell.angle_alpha   90.00
_cell.angle_beta   90.00
_cell.angle_gamma   90.00
#
_symmetry.space_group_name_H-M   'P 1'
#
loop_
_entity.id
_entity.type
_entity.pdbx_description
1 polymer ?
#
loop_
_entity_poly.entity_id
_entity_poly.type
_entity_poly.pdbx_seq_one_letter_code
_entity_poly.pdbx_strand_id
1 'polypeptide(L)'
;MPAEIQQKITDGINQASIDGNWMHQWDHIENHQYTIYNHRPEAEVTGDFYTWHTDASDRVQPNGKMRKLSSTIQLSEPDEYEGGHFQWIEPNGLFDKLKSTGTQTIDVDQYIQTAPFSAKEKGSFIIFPSFVHHQVSPVTRGRRISLVSWYHGNPYV
;
A
#
# COMPACT_ATOMS: atom_id res chain seq x y z
N MET A 1 14.26 -13.97 -7.25
CA MET A 1 13.48 -14.48 -6.08
C MET A 1 13.30 -15.98 -6.24
N PRO A 2 13.43 -16.81 -5.19
CA PRO A 2 13.12 -18.24 -5.26
C PRO A 2 11.67 -18.49 -5.68
N ALA A 3 11.46 -19.52 -6.50
CA ALA A 3 10.14 -19.84 -7.07
C ALA A 3 9.07 -20.11 -5.98
N GLU A 4 9.46 -20.75 -4.89
CA GLU A 4 8.56 -21.01 -3.76
C GLU A 4 8.06 -19.72 -3.10
N ILE A 5 8.94 -18.71 -2.93
CA ILE A 5 8.54 -17.41 -2.38
C ILE A 5 7.63 -16.68 -3.35
N GLN A 6 7.96 -16.70 -4.64
CA GLN A 6 7.12 -16.11 -5.67
C GLN A 6 5.72 -16.73 -5.69
N GLN A 7 5.62 -18.04 -5.53
CA GLN A 7 4.32 -18.73 -5.46
C GLN A 7 3.51 -18.31 -4.24
N LYS A 8 4.13 -18.26 -3.05
CA LYS A 8 3.45 -17.79 -1.83
C LYS A 8 2.90 -16.37 -1.95
N ILE A 9 3.67 -15.48 -2.59
CA ILE A 9 3.23 -14.11 -2.87
C ILE A 9 2.01 -14.13 -3.81
N THR A 10 2.08 -14.90 -4.88
CA THR A 10 0.99 -15.05 -5.85
C THR A 10 -0.28 -15.58 -5.20
N ASP A 11 -0.16 -16.63 -4.38
CA ASP A 11 -1.29 -17.21 -3.67
C ASP A 11 -1.92 -16.22 -2.69
N GLY A 12 -1.10 -15.46 -1.95
CA GLY A 12 -1.55 -14.41 -1.04
C GLY A 12 -2.32 -13.29 -1.76
N ILE A 13 -1.83 -12.84 -2.91
CA ILE A 13 -2.52 -11.83 -3.74
C ILE A 13 -3.88 -12.32 -4.23
N ASN A 14 -3.94 -13.55 -4.74
CA ASN A 14 -5.19 -14.12 -5.23
C ASN A 14 -6.19 -14.31 -4.08
N GLN A 15 -5.74 -14.80 -2.93
CA GLN A 15 -6.60 -14.97 -1.76
C GLN A 15 -7.12 -13.61 -1.25
N ALA A 16 -6.26 -12.59 -1.14
CA ALA A 16 -6.68 -11.26 -0.71
C ALA A 16 -7.70 -10.62 -1.67
N SER A 17 -7.56 -10.85 -2.98
CA SER A 17 -8.53 -10.37 -3.97
C SER A 17 -9.90 -11.01 -3.80
N ILE A 18 -9.94 -12.29 -3.40
CA ILE A 18 -11.17 -13.02 -3.07
C ILE A 18 -11.76 -12.51 -1.76
N ASP A 19 -10.98 -12.46 -0.69
CA ASP A 19 -11.42 -12.07 0.66
C ASP A 19 -11.93 -10.63 0.70
N GLY A 20 -11.27 -9.73 -0.05
CA GLY A 20 -11.68 -8.34 -0.21
C GLY A 20 -12.84 -8.13 -1.17
N ASN A 21 -13.33 -9.21 -1.79
CA ASN A 21 -14.37 -9.17 -2.84
C ASN A 21 -14.02 -8.20 -3.98
N TRP A 22 -12.74 -7.98 -4.25
CA TRP A 22 -12.30 -7.09 -5.32
C TRP A 22 -12.37 -7.77 -6.68
N MET A 23 -12.12 -9.08 -6.74
CA MET A 23 -12.15 -9.91 -7.94
C MET A 23 -11.28 -9.37 -9.08
N HIS A 24 -10.19 -8.69 -8.75
CA HIS A 24 -9.27 -8.13 -9.72
C HIS A 24 -8.51 -9.22 -10.46
N GLN A 25 -8.57 -9.17 -11.78
CA GLN A 25 -7.75 -10.00 -12.64
C GLN A 25 -6.42 -9.30 -12.93
N TRP A 26 -5.35 -10.04 -12.78
CA TRP A 26 -3.99 -9.60 -13.08
C TRP A 26 -3.22 -10.71 -13.80
N ASP A 27 -2.26 -10.36 -14.63
CA ASP A 27 -1.50 -11.30 -15.47
C ASP A 27 -0.01 -10.97 -15.55
N HIS A 28 0.41 -9.88 -14.93
CA HIS A 28 1.81 -9.44 -14.93
C HIS A 28 2.18 -8.85 -13.58
N ILE A 29 3.41 -9.11 -13.14
CA ILE A 29 4.01 -8.53 -11.93
C ILE A 29 5.19 -7.67 -12.37
N GLU A 30 5.25 -6.42 -11.85
CA GLU A 30 6.44 -5.59 -11.98
C GLU A 30 7.62 -6.19 -11.19
N ASN A 31 8.84 -5.76 -11.49
CA ASN A 31 9.99 -6.08 -10.66
C ASN A 31 9.76 -5.58 -9.24
N HIS A 32 9.99 -6.46 -8.26
CA HIS A 32 9.83 -6.10 -6.87
C HIS A 32 10.77 -4.96 -6.48
N GLN A 33 10.24 -3.99 -5.75
CA GLN A 33 11.00 -2.86 -5.24
C GLN A 33 11.40 -3.10 -3.79
N TYR A 34 12.71 -3.19 -3.54
CA TYR A 34 13.27 -3.21 -2.18
C TYR A 34 13.37 -1.77 -1.68
N THR A 35 12.59 -1.44 -0.65
CA THR A 35 12.47 -0.07 -0.14
C THR A 35 13.01 0.04 1.26
N ILE A 36 13.85 1.06 1.50
CA ILE A 36 14.45 1.37 2.80
C ILE A 36 13.99 2.74 3.24
N TYR A 37 13.48 2.84 4.46
CA TYR A 37 13.14 4.08 5.15
C TYR A 37 14.01 4.22 6.40
N ASN A 38 14.78 5.29 6.49
CA ASN A 38 15.68 5.55 7.61
C ASN A 38 15.15 6.71 8.47
N HIS A 39 15.41 6.64 9.77
CA HIS A 39 15.37 7.81 10.62
C HIS A 39 16.46 8.81 10.19
N ARG A 40 16.13 10.11 10.18
CA ARG A 40 17.01 11.22 9.77
C ARG A 40 16.91 12.35 10.79
N PRO A 41 17.58 12.26 11.94
CA PRO A 41 17.42 13.23 13.04
C PRO A 41 17.79 14.66 12.67
N GLU A 42 18.65 14.86 11.67
CA GLU A 42 19.12 16.16 11.20
C GLU A 42 18.21 16.79 10.14
N ALA A 43 17.18 16.07 9.65
CA ALA A 43 16.28 16.57 8.64
C ALA A 43 15.08 17.30 9.28
N GLU A 44 14.51 18.26 8.57
CA GLU A 44 13.27 18.97 8.97
C GLU A 44 12.11 17.99 9.23
N VAL A 45 12.00 16.95 8.40
CA VAL A 45 11.18 15.77 8.65
C VAL A 45 12.09 14.68 9.17
N THR A 46 11.86 14.21 10.40
CA THR A 46 12.78 13.36 11.16
C THR A 46 13.05 11.98 10.59
N GLY A 47 12.48 11.64 9.42
CA GLY A 47 12.73 10.36 8.76
C GLY A 47 12.14 10.26 7.36
N ASP A 48 12.58 9.23 6.67
CA ASP A 48 12.04 8.90 5.35
C ASP A 48 10.57 8.53 5.47
N PHE A 49 9.78 8.93 4.50
CA PHE A 49 8.34 8.71 4.40
C PHE A 49 7.91 8.61 2.93
N TYR A 50 6.68 8.22 2.71
CA TYR A 50 6.06 8.34 1.39
C TYR A 50 4.68 8.95 1.58
N THR A 51 4.53 10.17 1.09
CA THR A 51 3.30 10.96 1.27
C THR A 51 2.09 10.33 0.57
N TRP A 52 0.92 10.89 0.81
CA TRP A 52 -0.36 10.46 0.24
C TRP A 52 -0.31 10.37 -1.30
N HIS A 53 -0.60 9.18 -1.81
CA HIS A 53 -0.63 8.88 -3.25
C HIS A 53 -1.51 7.66 -3.54
N THR A 54 -1.76 7.41 -4.82
CA THR A 54 -2.28 6.15 -5.33
C THR A 54 -1.22 5.49 -6.20
N ASP A 55 -1.21 4.17 -6.23
CA ASP A 55 -0.31 3.42 -7.12
C ASP A 55 -0.89 3.24 -8.52
N ALA A 56 -2.22 3.35 -8.66
CA ALA A 56 -2.87 3.33 -9.95
C ALA A 56 -2.58 4.63 -10.71
N SER A 57 -2.02 4.51 -11.90
CA SER A 57 -1.89 5.61 -12.84
C SER A 57 -3.26 5.89 -13.50
N ASP A 58 -3.52 7.16 -13.83
CA ASP A 58 -4.57 7.57 -14.75
C ASP A 58 -4.29 7.15 -16.19
N ARG A 59 -3.11 6.63 -16.46
CA ARG A 59 -2.64 6.22 -17.77
C ARG A 59 -2.37 4.73 -17.84
N VAL A 60 -2.78 4.15 -18.96
CA VAL A 60 -2.42 2.79 -19.31
C VAL A 60 -0.91 2.75 -19.65
N GLN A 61 -0.21 1.73 -19.14
CA GLN A 61 1.20 1.51 -19.42
C GLN A 61 1.41 1.20 -20.93
N PRO A 62 2.65 1.36 -21.47
CA PRO A 62 2.93 1.05 -22.88
C PRO A 62 2.53 -0.37 -23.31
N ASN A 63 2.46 -1.32 -22.38
CA ASN A 63 2.02 -2.70 -22.64
C ASN A 63 0.48 -2.87 -22.63
N GLY A 64 -0.29 -1.79 -22.55
CA GLY A 64 -1.75 -1.84 -22.49
C GLY A 64 -2.33 -2.21 -21.13
N LYS A 65 -1.53 -2.31 -20.08
CA LYS A 65 -1.92 -2.73 -18.73
C LYS A 65 -1.92 -1.56 -17.76
N MET A 66 -2.58 -1.77 -16.60
CA MET A 66 -2.53 -0.86 -15.47
C MET A 66 -2.39 -1.64 -14.16
N ARG A 67 -1.86 -0.99 -13.11
CA ARG A 67 -1.77 -1.56 -11.77
C ARG A 67 -3.17 -1.78 -11.20
N LYS A 68 -3.44 -3.00 -10.77
CA LYS A 68 -4.72 -3.43 -10.19
C LYS A 68 -4.60 -3.61 -8.68
N LEU A 69 -3.55 -4.28 -8.26
CA LEU A 69 -3.27 -4.57 -6.87
C LEU A 69 -1.84 -4.13 -6.54
N SER A 70 -1.68 -3.64 -5.34
CA SER A 70 -0.41 -3.27 -4.74
C SER A 70 -0.18 -4.08 -3.49
N SER A 71 1.07 -4.34 -3.17
CA SER A 71 1.41 -5.02 -1.94
C SER A 71 2.70 -4.51 -1.34
N THR A 72 2.80 -4.63 -0.01
CA THR A 72 4.04 -4.41 0.73
C THR A 72 4.24 -5.54 1.73
N ILE A 73 5.41 -6.17 1.68
CA ILE A 73 5.84 -7.20 2.63
C ILE A 73 6.85 -6.57 3.58
N GLN A 74 6.60 -6.70 4.88
CA GLN A 74 7.49 -6.20 5.91
C GLN A 74 8.74 -7.08 6.04
N LEU A 75 9.94 -6.48 5.95
CA LEU A 75 11.21 -7.19 6.04
C LEU A 75 12.01 -6.87 7.33
N SER A 76 11.67 -5.78 8.03
CA SER A 76 12.22 -5.45 9.35
C SER A 76 11.42 -6.11 10.47
N GLU A 77 12.08 -6.36 11.60
CA GLU A 77 11.39 -6.69 12.85
C GLU A 77 10.71 -5.43 13.43
N PRO A 78 9.61 -5.57 14.18
CA PRO A 78 8.87 -4.41 14.68
C PRO A 78 9.64 -3.56 15.70
N ASP A 79 10.65 -4.09 16.36
CA ASP A 79 11.51 -3.39 17.32
C ASP A 79 12.72 -2.68 16.68
N GLU A 80 13.00 -2.93 15.40
CA GLU A 80 14.08 -2.27 14.65
C GLU A 80 13.75 -0.81 14.29
N TYR A 81 12.47 -0.39 14.37
CA TYR A 81 12.07 0.96 13.99
C TYR A 81 10.82 1.46 14.71
N GLU A 82 10.63 2.78 14.71
CA GLU A 82 9.42 3.47 15.15
C GLU A 82 8.88 4.36 14.03
N GLY A 83 7.58 4.66 14.06
CA GLY A 83 6.91 5.31 12.93
C GLY A 83 6.71 4.38 11.76
N GLY A 84 6.83 4.88 10.53
CA GLY A 84 6.72 4.10 9.30
C GLY A 84 5.39 3.35 9.17
N HIS A 85 4.30 3.91 9.72
CA HIS A 85 2.98 3.29 9.67
C HIS A 85 2.42 3.34 8.25
N PHE A 86 1.87 2.22 7.80
CA PHE A 86 1.02 2.19 6.62
C PHE A 86 -0.35 2.73 6.99
N GLN A 87 -0.81 3.74 6.25
CA GLN A 87 -2.08 4.40 6.46
C GLN A 87 -2.83 4.53 5.13
N TRP A 88 -4.16 4.48 5.17
CA TRP A 88 -5.00 4.66 3.98
C TRP A 88 -6.25 5.47 4.32
N ILE A 89 -6.86 6.04 3.28
CA ILE A 89 -8.17 6.68 3.39
C ILE A 89 -9.22 5.64 3.06
N GLU A 90 -10.18 5.45 3.99
CA GLU A 90 -11.30 4.52 3.79
C GLU A 90 -12.29 5.09 2.77
N PRO A 91 -12.32 4.57 1.53
CA PRO A 91 -13.07 5.20 0.46
C PRO A 91 -14.59 5.11 0.65
N ASN A 92 -15.10 4.01 1.20
CA ASN A 92 -16.53 3.79 1.32
C ASN A 92 -17.18 4.80 2.29
N GLY A 93 -16.60 5.00 3.47
CA GLY A 93 -17.07 5.99 4.42
C GLY A 93 -17.01 7.42 3.88
N LEU A 94 -15.95 7.75 3.15
CA LEU A 94 -15.80 9.05 2.50
C LEU A 94 -16.85 9.28 1.41
N PHE A 95 -17.09 8.29 0.54
CA PHE A 95 -18.10 8.41 -0.52
C PHE A 95 -19.53 8.51 0.02
N ASP A 96 -19.86 7.75 1.07
CA ASP A 96 -21.18 7.84 1.71
C ASP A 96 -21.40 9.21 2.33
N LYS A 97 -20.37 9.80 2.93
CA LYS A 97 -20.42 11.15 3.46
C LYS A 97 -20.63 12.18 2.35
N LEU A 98 -19.85 12.09 1.26
CA LEU A 98 -19.98 12.98 0.09
C LEU A 98 -21.41 12.96 -0.49
N LYS A 99 -22.01 11.78 -0.62
CA LYS A 99 -23.39 11.63 -1.09
C LYS A 99 -24.41 12.28 -0.16
N SER A 100 -24.19 12.20 1.15
CA SER A 100 -25.14 12.69 2.17
C SER A 100 -25.04 14.20 2.43
N THR A 101 -23.87 14.82 2.24
CA THR A 101 -23.61 16.23 2.59
C THR A 101 -23.46 17.15 1.39
N GLY A 102 -23.43 16.62 0.17
CA GLY A 102 -23.19 17.41 -1.03
C GLY A 102 -21.75 17.98 -1.06
N THR A 103 -21.61 19.23 -1.52
CA THR A 103 -20.29 19.89 -1.73
C THR A 103 -19.70 20.54 -0.47
N GLN A 104 -20.12 20.17 0.72
CA GLN A 104 -19.56 20.70 1.95
C GLN A 104 -18.11 20.22 2.14
N THR A 105 -17.30 21.05 2.80
CA THR A 105 -15.94 20.66 3.18
C THR A 105 -15.98 19.43 4.09
N ILE A 106 -15.26 18.38 3.70
CA ILE A 106 -15.13 17.15 4.47
C ILE A 106 -13.75 17.15 5.11
N ASP A 107 -13.73 16.89 6.42
CA ASP A 107 -12.48 16.59 7.12
C ASP A 107 -12.07 15.15 6.79
N VAL A 108 -11.10 15.02 5.89
CA VAL A 108 -10.62 13.73 5.37
C VAL A 108 -9.88 12.95 6.47
N ASP A 109 -9.34 13.63 7.46
CA ASP A 109 -8.56 12.99 8.54
C ASP A 109 -9.40 11.96 9.32
N GLN A 110 -10.72 12.16 9.38
CA GLN A 110 -11.66 11.23 10.02
C GLN A 110 -11.74 9.85 9.32
N TYR A 111 -11.28 9.77 8.08
CA TYR A 111 -11.32 8.55 7.26
C TYR A 111 -9.96 7.88 7.12
N ILE A 112 -8.93 8.43 7.79
CA ILE A 112 -7.60 7.84 7.82
C ILE A 112 -7.62 6.63 8.73
N GLN A 113 -7.24 5.49 8.18
CA GLN A 113 -7.01 4.25 8.89
C GLN A 113 -5.50 3.99 9.00
N THR A 114 -5.09 3.36 10.10
CA THR A 114 -3.70 2.94 10.30
C THR A 114 -3.68 1.42 10.44
N ALA A 115 -2.75 0.78 9.74
CA ALA A 115 -2.57 -0.67 9.82
C ALA A 115 -2.29 -1.10 11.28
N PRO A 116 -2.85 -2.23 11.72
CA PRO A 116 -2.67 -2.72 13.09
C PRO A 116 -1.20 -3.06 13.34
N PHE A 117 -0.82 -3.17 14.62
CA PHE A 117 0.57 -3.48 15.00
C PHE A 117 1.08 -4.78 14.36
N SER A 118 0.24 -5.79 14.22
CA SER A 118 0.57 -7.06 13.55
C SER A 118 1.05 -6.88 12.11
N ALA A 119 0.66 -5.81 11.43
CA ALA A 119 1.16 -5.49 10.09
C ALA A 119 2.63 -5.04 10.09
N LYS A 120 3.22 -4.75 11.26
CA LYS A 120 4.66 -4.43 11.41
C LYS A 120 5.53 -5.68 11.59
N GLU A 121 4.94 -6.82 11.88
CA GLU A 121 5.68 -8.07 12.05
C GLU A 121 6.38 -8.45 10.74
N LYS A 122 7.61 -8.94 10.85
CA LYS A 122 8.38 -9.40 9.70
C LYS A 122 7.67 -10.54 8.97
N GLY A 123 7.54 -10.39 7.66
CA GLY A 123 6.77 -11.32 6.82
C GLY A 123 5.30 -10.94 6.69
N SER A 124 4.79 -9.96 7.42
CA SER A 124 3.44 -9.45 7.23
C SER A 124 3.26 -8.91 5.82
N PHE A 125 2.10 -9.17 5.25
CA PHE A 125 1.78 -8.88 3.87
C PHE A 125 0.51 -8.03 3.80
N ILE A 126 0.67 -6.74 3.48
CA ILE A 126 -0.43 -5.81 3.24
C ILE A 126 -0.71 -5.79 1.75
N ILE A 127 -1.97 -6.02 1.36
CA ILE A 127 -2.43 -6.06 -0.02
C ILE A 127 -3.64 -5.15 -0.14
N PHE A 128 -3.69 -4.34 -1.20
CA PHE A 128 -4.76 -3.38 -1.42
C PHE A 128 -4.95 -3.07 -2.90
N PRO A 129 -6.14 -2.62 -3.33
CA PRO A 129 -6.36 -2.11 -4.68
C PRO A 129 -5.47 -0.89 -4.94
N SER A 130 -4.83 -0.84 -6.10
CA SER A 130 -3.83 0.20 -6.42
C SER A 130 -4.40 1.62 -6.47
N PHE A 131 -5.73 1.78 -6.57
CA PHE A 131 -6.40 3.08 -6.52
C PHE A 131 -6.63 3.63 -5.10
N VAL A 132 -6.35 2.86 -4.05
CA VAL A 132 -6.52 3.30 -2.66
C VAL A 132 -5.47 4.37 -2.34
N HIS A 133 -5.91 5.52 -1.84
CA HIS A 133 -5.03 6.55 -1.31
C HIS A 133 -4.37 6.07 -0.04
N HIS A 134 -3.05 6.06 -0.03
CA HIS A 134 -2.27 5.55 1.10
C HIS A 134 -0.96 6.32 1.27
N GLN A 135 -0.35 6.14 2.41
CA GLN A 135 0.96 6.70 2.75
C GLN A 135 1.76 5.78 3.67
N VAL A 136 3.05 6.05 3.78
CA VAL A 136 3.92 5.57 4.86
C VAL A 136 4.35 6.78 5.67
N SER A 137 3.98 6.83 6.96
CA SER A 137 4.35 7.93 7.85
C SER A 137 5.87 7.95 8.09
N PRO A 138 6.45 9.09 8.53
CA PRO A 138 7.88 9.18 8.80
C PRO A 138 8.39 8.10 9.76
N VAL A 139 9.56 7.55 9.48
CA VAL A 139 10.30 6.67 10.40
C VAL A 139 11.02 7.53 11.43
N THR A 140 10.58 7.47 12.68
CA THR A 140 11.06 8.34 13.76
C THR A 140 12.22 7.75 14.56
N ARG A 141 12.51 6.46 14.37
CA ARG A 141 13.70 5.76 14.93
C ARG A 141 14.03 4.57 14.03
N GLY A 142 15.32 4.26 13.91
CA GLY A 142 15.83 3.04 13.26
C GLY A 142 15.62 2.99 11.75
N ARG A 143 15.34 1.79 11.24
CA ARG A 143 15.24 1.53 9.80
C ARG A 143 14.09 0.56 9.50
N ARG A 144 13.18 0.97 8.64
CA ARG A 144 12.13 0.10 8.09
C ARG A 144 12.52 -0.37 6.69
N ILE A 145 12.41 -1.67 6.45
CA ILE A 145 12.66 -2.28 5.14
C ILE A 145 11.41 -3.02 4.70
N SER A 146 11.02 -2.84 3.45
CA SER A 146 9.88 -3.53 2.85
C SER A 146 10.13 -3.93 1.39
N LEU A 147 9.42 -4.94 0.94
CA LEU A 147 9.35 -5.35 -0.46
C LEU A 147 8.00 -4.91 -1.02
N VAL A 148 8.01 -4.02 -2.00
CA VAL A 148 6.81 -3.51 -2.66
C VAL A 148 6.65 -4.19 -4.00
N SER A 149 5.42 -4.53 -4.36
CA SER A 149 5.12 -5.19 -5.63
C SER A 149 3.80 -4.68 -6.20
N TRP A 150 3.74 -4.59 -7.54
CA TRP A 150 2.57 -4.16 -8.28
C TRP A 150 2.15 -5.21 -9.29
N TYR A 151 0.84 -5.45 -9.33
CA TYR A 151 0.20 -6.49 -10.14
C TYR A 151 -0.67 -5.80 -11.18
N HIS A 152 -0.36 -6.08 -12.45
CA HIS A 152 -0.98 -5.45 -13.60
C HIS A 152 -2.05 -6.35 -14.21
N GLY A 153 -3.06 -5.73 -14.75
CA GLY A 153 -4.10 -6.38 -15.56
C GLY A 153 -4.68 -5.43 -16.60
N ASN A 154 -5.68 -5.87 -17.30
CA ASN A 154 -6.38 -5.03 -18.27
C ASN A 154 -7.00 -3.82 -17.60
N PRO A 155 -7.14 -2.67 -18.28
CA PRO A 155 -7.86 -1.51 -17.77
C PRO A 155 -9.26 -1.87 -17.27
N TYR A 156 -9.81 -1.05 -16.37
CA TYR A 156 -11.22 -1.16 -15.97
C TYR A 156 -12.10 -0.78 -17.15
N VAL A 157 -13.15 -1.53 -17.37
CA VAL A 157 -14.16 -1.32 -18.42
C VAL A 157 -15.50 -0.97 -17.81
#